data_be1f1b27e7b7f00bd6d4aa62ff3db287
#
_entry.id   be1f1b27e7b7f00bd6d4aa62ff3db287
#
_cell.length_a   1.000
_cell.length_b   1.000
_cell.length_c   1.000
_cell.angle_alpha   90.00
_cell.angle_beta   90.00
_cell.angle_gamma   90.00
#
_symmetry.space_group_name_H-M   'P 1'
#
loop_
_entity.id
_entity.type
_entity.pdbx_description
1 polymer ?
#
loop_
_entity_poly.entity_id
_entity_poly.type
_entity_poly.pdbx_seq_one_letter_code
_entity_poly.pdbx_strand_id
1 'polypeptide(L)'
;MAVRHHIRVLVVDDDPSICKTVGLLLEDHGYSPQTFTNPEEAITAADNESFQIALVDLRMPAMDGVHVVEKLKSLDDRMSVIVMTAFPDLDSATETMRKGSCDYIPKPFKQEELISAVDRACLRMGIIYRDEGELNRLIGQRIRAQRLGQNLTLRQLSDRTDLTTSQLSQVELGKNAASLWALARISNSLGLQVSELLAGL
;
A
#
# COMPACT_ATOMS: atom_id res chain seq x y z
N MET A 1 -14.87 -5.02 0.87
CA MET A 1 -14.57 -3.88 1.78
C MET A 1 -14.14 -4.39 3.16
N ALA A 2 -13.07 -5.15 3.31
CA ALA A 2 -12.88 -5.80 4.61
C ALA A 2 -11.51 -5.67 5.27
N VAL A 3 -10.51 -5.01 4.72
CA VAL A 3 -9.16 -5.06 5.31
C VAL A 3 -8.54 -3.70 5.60
N ARG A 4 -9.02 -2.61 5.02
CA ARG A 4 -8.44 -1.27 5.20
C ARG A 4 -8.71 -0.65 6.58
N HIS A 5 -9.78 -1.07 7.29
CA HIS A 5 -10.12 -0.51 8.61
C HIS A 5 -9.09 -0.74 9.72
N HIS A 6 -8.07 -1.54 9.47
CA HIS A 6 -6.98 -1.77 10.44
C HIS A 6 -5.77 -0.86 10.22
N ILE A 7 -5.75 -0.03 9.14
CA ILE A 7 -4.64 0.86 8.89
C ILE A 7 -4.95 2.23 9.41
N ARG A 8 -4.18 2.54 10.38
CA ARG A 8 -4.24 3.84 11.02
C ARG A 8 -3.30 4.78 10.31
N VAL A 9 -3.85 5.89 9.87
CA VAL A 9 -3.14 6.95 9.15
C VAL A 9 -3.09 8.19 10.03
N LEU A 10 -1.91 8.59 10.43
CA LEU A 10 -1.67 9.86 11.10
C LEU A 10 -1.65 10.96 10.05
N VAL A 11 -2.42 12.04 10.24
CA VAL A 11 -2.41 13.21 9.35
C VAL A 11 -2.04 14.45 10.16
N VAL A 12 -0.99 15.14 9.73
CA VAL A 12 -0.48 16.35 10.41
C VAL A 12 -0.40 17.49 9.41
N ASP A 13 -1.22 18.52 9.62
CA ASP A 13 -1.31 19.70 8.75
C ASP A 13 -1.90 20.86 9.56
N ASP A 14 -1.29 22.04 9.55
CA ASP A 14 -1.77 23.18 10.34
C ASP A 14 -3.10 23.77 9.81
N ASP A 15 -3.49 23.42 8.58
CA ASP A 15 -4.79 23.80 8.03
C ASP A 15 -5.87 22.77 8.40
N PRO A 16 -6.85 23.13 9.28
CA PRO A 16 -7.92 22.23 9.67
C PRO A 16 -8.82 21.81 8.50
N SER A 17 -8.88 22.59 7.43
CA SER A 17 -9.66 22.26 6.22
C SER A 17 -8.99 21.12 5.44
N ILE A 18 -7.66 21.12 5.36
CA ILE A 18 -6.89 20.04 4.76
C ILE A 18 -7.02 18.79 5.61
N CYS A 19 -6.79 18.89 6.93
CA CYS A 19 -6.99 17.79 7.86
C CYS A 19 -8.36 17.13 7.69
N LYS A 20 -9.43 17.92 7.65
CA LYS A 20 -10.79 17.43 7.45
C LYS A 20 -10.97 16.74 6.09
N THR A 21 -10.50 17.37 5.02
CA THR A 21 -10.66 16.85 3.66
C THR A 21 -9.91 15.54 3.47
N VAL A 22 -8.66 15.48 3.91
CA VAL A 22 -7.82 14.30 3.85
C VAL A 22 -8.39 13.18 4.74
N GLY A 23 -8.83 13.52 5.95
CA GLY A 23 -9.46 12.56 6.85
C GLY A 23 -10.68 11.89 6.22
N LEU A 24 -11.65 12.68 5.73
CA LEU A 24 -12.85 12.15 5.07
C LEU A 24 -12.51 11.30 3.83
N LEU A 25 -11.55 11.73 3.03
CA LEU A 25 -11.10 10.98 1.86
C LEU A 25 -10.51 9.62 2.24
N LEU A 26 -9.70 9.57 3.28
CA LEU A 26 -9.11 8.32 3.78
C LEU A 26 -10.18 7.38 4.35
N GLU A 27 -11.13 7.91 5.12
CA GLU A 27 -12.27 7.13 5.65
C GLU A 27 -13.11 6.53 4.52
N ASP A 28 -13.42 7.30 3.48
CA ASP A 28 -14.19 6.84 2.32
C ASP A 28 -13.47 5.69 1.58
N HIS A 29 -12.14 5.67 1.63
CA HIS A 29 -11.32 4.59 1.08
C HIS A 29 -11.02 3.47 2.09
N GLY A 30 -11.64 3.51 3.28
CA GLY A 30 -11.59 2.44 4.29
C GLY A 30 -10.36 2.47 5.20
N TYR A 31 -9.59 3.55 5.22
CA TYR A 31 -8.52 3.77 6.19
C TYR A 31 -9.08 4.31 7.52
N SER A 32 -8.28 4.26 8.58
CA SER A 32 -8.62 4.84 9.89
C SER A 32 -7.74 6.06 10.17
N PRO A 33 -8.09 7.24 9.66
CA PRO A 33 -7.29 8.45 9.87
C PRO A 33 -7.48 9.02 11.28
N GLN A 34 -6.42 9.61 11.80
CA GLN A 34 -6.44 10.51 12.94
C GLN A 34 -5.69 11.78 12.55
N THR A 35 -6.37 12.93 12.66
CA THR A 35 -5.89 14.20 12.13
C THR A 35 -5.49 15.14 13.25
N PHE A 36 -4.37 15.84 13.06
CA PHE A 36 -3.80 16.79 14.01
C PHE A 36 -3.42 18.08 13.31
N THR A 37 -3.82 19.21 13.89
CA THR A 37 -3.35 20.53 13.45
C THR A 37 -2.12 21.01 14.23
N ASN A 38 -1.78 20.31 15.32
CA ASN A 38 -0.59 20.56 16.12
C ASN A 38 0.39 19.38 15.98
N PRO A 39 1.61 19.60 15.47
CA PRO A 39 2.59 18.53 15.29
C PRO A 39 3.06 17.88 16.60
N GLU A 40 3.07 18.60 17.72
CA GLU A 40 3.45 18.03 19.02
C GLU A 40 2.40 17.02 19.53
N GLU A 41 1.11 17.32 19.32
CA GLU A 41 0.03 16.39 19.64
C GLU A 41 0.10 15.14 18.76
N ALA A 42 0.43 15.30 17.48
CA ALA A 42 0.61 14.18 16.56
C ALA A 42 1.77 13.26 16.97
N ILE A 43 2.91 13.83 17.35
CA ILE A 43 4.06 13.07 17.85
C ILE A 43 3.69 12.34 19.15
N THR A 44 2.99 13.02 20.08
CA THR A 44 2.53 12.41 21.31
C THR A 44 1.55 11.27 21.07
N ALA A 45 0.65 11.42 20.08
CA ALA A 45 -0.26 10.33 19.70
C ALA A 45 0.51 9.15 19.11
N ALA A 46 1.53 9.40 18.27
CA ALA A 46 2.37 8.36 17.68
C ALA A 46 3.24 7.61 18.71
N ASP A 47 3.60 8.25 19.82
CA ASP A 47 4.31 7.59 20.92
C ASP A 47 3.39 6.65 21.74
N ASN A 48 2.11 7.00 21.85
CA ASN A 48 1.14 6.23 22.63
C ASN A 48 0.38 5.19 21.83
N GLU A 49 0.28 5.36 20.50
CA GLU A 49 -0.55 4.55 19.63
C GLU A 49 0.21 4.21 18.34
N SER A 50 -0.05 3.02 17.80
CA SER A 50 0.61 2.59 16.55
C SER A 50 -0.10 3.14 15.32
N PHE A 51 0.66 3.76 14.41
CA PHE A 51 0.22 4.17 13.08
C PHE A 51 1.10 3.48 12.03
N GLN A 52 0.50 3.07 10.94
CA GLN A 52 1.22 2.43 9.83
C GLN A 52 1.73 3.47 8.84
N ILE A 53 0.96 4.55 8.64
CA ILE A 53 1.27 5.61 7.68
C ILE A 53 1.14 6.96 8.37
N ALA A 54 2.00 7.90 8.02
CA ALA A 54 1.84 9.30 8.38
C ALA A 54 1.83 10.16 7.10
N LEU A 55 0.90 11.11 7.04
CA LEU A 55 0.86 12.20 6.06
C LEU A 55 1.25 13.47 6.80
N VAL A 56 2.34 14.12 6.39
CA VAL A 56 2.93 15.26 7.12
C VAL A 56 3.10 16.45 6.20
N ASP A 57 2.52 17.60 6.57
CA ASP A 57 2.88 18.86 5.91
C ASP A 57 4.28 19.32 6.33
N LEU A 58 5.04 19.86 5.38
CA LEU A 58 6.37 20.40 5.66
C LEU A 58 6.35 21.79 6.30
N ARG A 59 5.38 22.61 5.91
CA ARG A 59 5.38 24.03 6.28
C ARG A 59 4.32 24.34 7.32
N MET A 60 4.63 24.05 8.57
CA MET A 60 3.76 24.34 9.69
C MET A 60 4.40 25.41 10.61
N PRO A 61 3.63 26.41 11.10
CA PRO A 61 4.16 27.48 11.94
C PRO A 61 4.80 27.00 13.26
N ALA A 62 4.25 25.94 13.85
CA ALA A 62 4.67 25.45 15.16
C ALA A 62 5.96 24.61 15.11
N MET A 63 6.16 23.84 14.03
CA MET A 63 7.30 22.94 13.87
C MET A 63 7.53 22.65 12.39
N ASP A 64 8.79 22.62 11.95
CA ASP A 64 9.14 22.17 10.60
C ASP A 64 8.78 20.69 10.42
N GLY A 65 8.06 20.39 9.34
CA GLY A 65 7.62 19.03 9.03
C GLY A 65 8.78 18.04 8.86
N VAL A 66 9.97 18.49 8.44
CA VAL A 66 11.18 17.65 8.40
C VAL A 66 11.50 17.11 9.80
N HIS A 67 11.38 17.95 10.83
CA HIS A 67 11.58 17.52 12.20
C HIS A 67 10.49 16.54 12.69
N VAL A 68 9.24 16.74 12.24
CA VAL A 68 8.16 15.79 12.52
C VAL A 68 8.47 14.43 11.90
N VAL A 69 8.92 14.39 10.64
CA VAL A 69 9.34 13.14 9.97
C VAL A 69 10.44 12.43 10.77
N GLU A 70 11.46 13.14 11.19
CA GLU A 70 12.56 12.59 12.03
C GLU A 70 12.04 11.97 13.32
N LYS A 71 11.16 12.69 14.03
CA LYS A 71 10.58 12.23 15.29
C LYS A 71 9.73 10.97 15.08
N LEU A 72 8.83 10.98 14.10
CA LEU A 72 7.98 9.82 13.79
C LEU A 72 8.83 8.59 13.42
N LYS A 73 9.85 8.77 12.60
CA LYS A 73 10.78 7.69 12.22
C LYS A 73 11.62 7.19 13.40
N SER A 74 11.93 8.05 14.39
CA SER A 74 12.62 7.63 15.61
C SER A 74 11.74 6.81 16.56
N LEU A 75 10.41 7.03 16.53
CA LEU A 75 9.43 6.27 17.31
C LEU A 75 9.14 4.91 16.67
N ASP A 76 8.89 4.88 15.36
CA ASP A 76 8.74 3.62 14.59
C ASP A 76 9.36 3.79 13.19
N ASP A 77 10.49 3.13 12.96
CA ASP A 77 11.19 3.16 11.66
C ASP A 77 10.43 2.45 10.54
N ARG A 78 9.47 1.60 10.89
CA ARG A 78 8.60 0.89 9.94
C ARG A 78 7.43 1.75 9.47
N MET A 79 7.08 2.83 10.20
CA MET A 79 6.02 3.75 9.78
C MET A 79 6.37 4.35 8.42
N SER A 80 5.48 4.26 7.45
CA SER A 80 5.64 4.91 6.15
C SER A 80 5.22 6.37 6.23
N VAL A 81 6.18 7.29 6.05
CA VAL A 81 5.90 8.72 6.11
C VAL A 81 5.82 9.29 4.69
N ILE A 82 4.71 9.91 4.35
CA ILE A 82 4.44 10.62 3.10
C ILE A 82 4.40 12.10 3.41
N VAL A 83 5.14 12.88 2.66
CA VAL A 83 5.21 14.33 2.82
C VAL A 83 4.23 15.01 1.88
N MET A 84 3.46 15.97 2.40
CA MET A 84 2.60 16.86 1.62
C MET A 84 3.16 18.28 1.70
N THR A 85 3.23 19.04 0.60
CA THR A 85 3.73 20.41 0.66
C THR A 85 3.21 21.30 -0.46
N ALA A 86 2.99 22.58 -0.12
CA ALA A 86 2.64 23.61 -1.10
C ALA A 86 3.87 24.15 -1.87
N PHE A 87 5.07 23.87 -1.40
CA PHE A 87 6.32 24.38 -1.98
C PHE A 87 7.26 23.22 -2.31
N PRO A 88 7.00 22.51 -3.41
CA PRO A 88 7.85 21.41 -3.84
C PRO A 88 9.17 21.95 -4.37
N ASP A 89 10.25 21.73 -3.63
CA ASP A 89 11.62 21.98 -4.07
C ASP A 89 12.50 20.71 -3.92
N LEU A 90 13.56 20.65 -4.72
CA LEU A 90 14.45 19.48 -4.74
C LEU A 90 15.23 19.30 -3.42
N ASP A 91 15.50 20.37 -2.70
CA ASP A 91 16.28 20.31 -1.47
C ASP A 91 15.43 19.72 -0.35
N SER A 92 14.20 20.20 -0.16
CA SER A 92 13.26 19.66 0.83
C SER A 92 12.84 18.22 0.53
N ALA A 93 12.63 17.86 -0.75
CA ALA A 93 12.35 16.49 -1.15
C ALA A 93 13.53 15.56 -0.85
N THR A 94 14.76 15.99 -1.17
CA THR A 94 15.98 15.21 -0.90
C THR A 94 16.22 15.05 0.60
N GLU A 95 15.98 16.10 1.37
CA GLU A 95 16.18 16.09 2.81
C GLU A 95 15.18 15.15 3.49
N THR A 96 13.88 15.24 3.15
CA THR A 96 12.84 14.37 3.73
C THR A 96 13.04 12.92 3.35
N MET A 97 13.48 12.63 2.12
CA MET A 97 13.85 11.27 1.71
C MET A 97 15.03 10.72 2.51
N ARG A 98 16.07 11.54 2.78
CA ARG A 98 17.18 11.14 3.65
C ARG A 98 16.74 10.87 5.09
N LYS A 99 15.68 11.56 5.57
CA LYS A 99 15.09 11.38 6.90
C LYS A 99 14.10 10.22 6.96
N GLY A 100 13.88 9.53 5.85
CA GLY A 100 13.08 8.30 5.79
C GLY A 100 11.64 8.48 5.30
N SER A 101 11.28 9.64 4.66
CA SER A 101 10.01 9.72 3.95
C SER A 101 10.02 8.75 2.76
N CYS A 102 8.87 8.13 2.51
CA CYS A 102 8.74 7.15 1.44
C CYS A 102 8.13 7.72 0.16
N ASP A 103 7.46 8.87 0.24
CA ASP A 103 6.81 9.54 -0.89
C ASP A 103 6.63 11.03 -0.62
N TYR A 104 6.30 11.78 -1.67
CA TYR A 104 6.21 13.23 -1.63
C TYR A 104 5.08 13.70 -2.55
N ILE A 105 4.14 14.48 -2.02
CA ILE A 105 2.94 14.93 -2.74
C ILE A 105 2.88 16.46 -2.74
N PRO A 106 2.96 17.12 -3.91
CA PRO A 106 2.78 18.56 -3.99
C PRO A 106 1.31 18.94 -3.77
N LYS A 107 1.06 20.00 -2.99
CA LYS A 107 -0.26 20.65 -2.87
C LYS A 107 -0.39 21.73 -3.98
N PRO A 108 -1.55 21.89 -4.60
CA PRO A 108 -2.78 21.12 -4.44
C PRO A 108 -2.68 19.76 -5.14
N PHE A 109 -3.18 18.71 -4.51
CA PHE A 109 -3.21 17.35 -5.04
C PHE A 109 -4.63 16.90 -5.38
N LYS A 110 -4.75 15.98 -6.32
CA LYS A 110 -6.00 15.28 -6.61
C LYS A 110 -6.21 14.13 -5.63
N GLN A 111 -7.48 13.75 -5.45
CA GLN A 111 -7.84 12.62 -4.57
C GLN A 111 -7.12 11.34 -4.96
N GLU A 112 -7.06 11.05 -6.27
CA GLU A 112 -6.40 9.85 -6.80
C GLU A 112 -4.88 9.84 -6.53
N GLU A 113 -4.24 11.00 -6.51
CA GLU A 113 -2.80 11.13 -6.24
C GLU A 113 -2.50 10.80 -4.78
N LEU A 114 -3.29 11.34 -3.84
CA LEU A 114 -3.14 11.05 -2.42
C LEU A 114 -3.38 9.57 -2.12
N ILE A 115 -4.49 9.01 -2.60
CA ILE A 115 -4.81 7.59 -2.37
C ILE A 115 -3.77 6.67 -3.00
N SER A 116 -3.31 6.99 -4.22
CA SER A 116 -2.24 6.22 -4.87
C SER A 116 -0.93 6.23 -4.07
N ALA A 117 -0.57 7.36 -3.43
CA ALA A 117 0.62 7.44 -2.59
C ALA A 117 0.45 6.60 -1.31
N VAL A 118 -0.71 6.65 -0.67
CA VAL A 118 -1.04 5.83 0.49
C VAL A 118 -1.04 4.35 0.13
N ASP A 119 -1.64 3.96 -1.01
CA ASP A 119 -1.63 2.58 -1.49
C ASP A 119 -0.20 2.09 -1.78
N ARG A 120 0.67 2.93 -2.39
CA ARG A 120 2.10 2.61 -2.57
C ARG A 120 2.85 2.41 -1.25
N ALA A 121 2.57 3.26 -0.24
CA ALA A 121 3.15 3.11 1.10
C ALA A 121 2.75 1.77 1.72
N CYS A 122 1.49 1.39 1.60
CA CYS A 122 0.97 0.12 2.04
C CYS A 122 1.68 -1.06 1.37
N LEU A 123 1.85 -1.01 0.04
CA LEU A 123 2.54 -2.06 -0.71
C LEU A 123 4.00 -2.23 -0.26
N ARG A 124 4.71 -1.12 0.04
CA ARG A 124 6.09 -1.16 0.56
C ARG A 124 6.19 -1.84 1.93
N MET A 125 5.15 -1.70 2.76
CA MET A 125 5.07 -2.38 4.06
C MET A 125 4.64 -3.85 3.95
N GLY A 126 4.40 -4.36 2.75
CA GLY A 126 3.88 -5.71 2.53
C GLY A 126 2.41 -5.86 2.91
N ILE A 127 1.70 -4.75 3.08
CA ILE A 127 0.27 -4.77 3.36
C ILE A 127 -0.48 -4.81 2.02
N ILE A 128 -1.10 -5.93 1.74
CA ILE A 128 -1.86 -6.15 0.51
C ILE A 128 -3.29 -5.65 0.72
N TYR A 129 -3.66 -4.55 0.05
CA TYR A 129 -5.00 -3.93 0.16
C TYR A 129 -5.92 -4.22 -0.96
N ARG A 130 -5.68 -5.26 -1.66
CA ARG A 130 -6.58 -5.54 -2.76
C ARG A 130 -7.80 -6.25 -2.23
N ASP A 131 -8.95 -5.85 -2.72
CA ASP A 131 -10.16 -6.66 -2.68
C ASP A 131 -9.77 -8.08 -3.08
N GLU A 132 -10.30 -9.09 -2.38
CA GLU A 132 -10.02 -10.50 -2.63
C GLU A 132 -10.16 -10.84 -4.13
N GLY A 133 -11.17 -10.27 -4.79
CA GLY A 133 -11.39 -10.43 -6.22
C GLY A 133 -10.26 -9.83 -7.07
N GLU A 134 -9.73 -8.67 -6.70
CA GLU A 134 -8.61 -8.06 -7.41
C GLU A 134 -7.31 -8.85 -7.20
N LEU A 135 -7.05 -9.31 -5.99
CA LEU A 135 -5.90 -10.16 -5.68
C LEU A 135 -5.97 -11.46 -6.51
N ASN A 136 -7.13 -12.12 -6.49
CA ASN A 136 -7.36 -13.33 -7.28
C ASN A 136 -7.16 -13.09 -8.78
N ARG A 137 -7.62 -11.95 -9.30
CA ARG A 137 -7.46 -11.59 -10.70
C ARG A 137 -5.98 -11.41 -11.08
N LEU A 138 -5.19 -10.79 -10.23
CA LEU A 138 -3.76 -10.56 -10.49
C LEU A 138 -2.95 -11.85 -10.42
N ILE A 139 -3.19 -12.67 -9.40
CA ILE A 139 -2.59 -14.00 -9.30
C ILE A 139 -2.95 -14.83 -10.54
N GLY A 140 -4.23 -14.83 -10.91
CA GLY A 140 -4.71 -15.55 -12.08
C GLY A 140 -4.07 -15.08 -13.39
N GLN A 141 -3.95 -13.77 -13.60
CA GLN A 141 -3.27 -13.21 -14.75
C GLN A 141 -1.80 -13.61 -14.82
N ARG A 142 -1.10 -13.62 -13.67
CA ARG A 142 0.30 -14.02 -13.59
C ARG A 142 0.48 -15.50 -13.90
N ILE A 143 -0.35 -16.37 -13.34
CA ILE A 143 -0.38 -17.80 -13.67
C ILE A 143 -0.58 -17.99 -15.16
N ARG A 144 -1.57 -17.32 -15.75
CA ARG A 144 -1.86 -17.38 -17.18
C ARG A 144 -0.70 -16.93 -18.04
N ALA A 145 -0.05 -15.82 -17.68
CA ALA A 145 1.11 -15.29 -18.41
C ALA A 145 2.28 -16.29 -18.40
N GLN A 146 2.57 -16.89 -17.24
CA GLN A 146 3.63 -17.90 -17.10
C GLN A 146 3.31 -19.16 -17.90
N ARG A 147 2.06 -19.65 -17.84
CA ARG A 147 1.63 -20.79 -18.64
C ARG A 147 1.78 -20.55 -20.15
N LEU A 148 1.29 -19.40 -20.61
CA LEU A 148 1.37 -19.03 -22.04
C LEU A 148 2.82 -18.80 -22.49
N GLY A 149 3.66 -18.21 -21.64
CA GLY A 149 5.10 -18.03 -21.92
C GLY A 149 5.84 -19.37 -22.10
N GLN A 150 5.34 -20.45 -21.51
CA GLN A 150 5.83 -21.81 -21.68
C GLN A 150 5.07 -22.59 -22.78
N ASN A 151 4.20 -21.96 -23.55
CA ASN A 151 3.37 -22.57 -24.60
C ASN A 151 2.48 -23.74 -24.08
N LEU A 152 2.07 -23.73 -22.80
CA LEU A 152 1.25 -24.76 -22.22
C LEU A 152 -0.24 -24.45 -22.43
N THR A 153 -0.99 -25.48 -22.81
CA THR A 153 -2.47 -25.45 -22.79
C THR A 153 -2.98 -25.64 -21.36
N LEU A 154 -4.24 -25.24 -21.09
CA LEU A 154 -4.89 -25.53 -19.80
C LEU A 154 -4.92 -27.03 -19.50
N ARG A 155 -5.09 -27.87 -20.52
CA ARG A 155 -5.11 -29.34 -20.37
C ARG A 155 -3.75 -29.84 -19.90
N GLN A 156 -2.67 -29.41 -20.54
CA GLN A 156 -1.32 -29.80 -20.14
C GLN A 156 -0.95 -29.34 -18.73
N LEU A 157 -1.42 -28.15 -18.31
CA LEU A 157 -1.24 -27.68 -16.93
C LEU A 157 -2.11 -28.50 -15.97
N SER A 158 -3.32 -28.87 -16.36
CA SER A 158 -4.22 -29.77 -15.60
C SER A 158 -3.54 -31.12 -15.32
N ASP A 159 -2.97 -31.74 -16.37
CA ASP A 159 -2.30 -33.02 -16.27
C ASP A 159 -1.07 -33.01 -15.34
N ARG A 160 -0.47 -31.81 -15.10
CA ARG A 160 0.69 -31.63 -14.22
C ARG A 160 0.33 -31.26 -12.79
N THR A 161 -0.89 -30.79 -12.54
CA THR A 161 -1.27 -30.18 -11.24
C THR A 161 -2.34 -30.95 -10.49
N ASP A 162 -2.91 -32.00 -11.06
CA ASP A 162 -4.12 -32.70 -10.57
C ASP A 162 -5.31 -31.73 -10.32
N LEU A 163 -5.33 -30.57 -10.99
CA LEU A 163 -6.44 -29.64 -11.00
C LEU A 163 -7.18 -29.79 -12.32
N THR A 164 -8.50 -29.71 -12.29
CA THR A 164 -9.28 -29.76 -13.53
C THR A 164 -9.03 -28.52 -14.38
N THR A 165 -9.19 -28.63 -15.69
CA THR A 165 -9.11 -27.49 -16.62
C THR A 165 -10.11 -26.39 -16.25
N SER A 166 -11.27 -26.74 -15.70
CA SER A 166 -12.27 -25.79 -15.22
C SER A 166 -11.77 -25.02 -14.00
N GLN A 167 -11.19 -25.71 -13.01
CA GLN A 167 -10.58 -25.05 -11.83
C GLN A 167 -9.47 -24.10 -12.23
N LEU A 168 -8.54 -24.54 -13.09
CA LEU A 168 -7.45 -23.69 -13.59
C LEU A 168 -7.97 -22.48 -14.34
N SER A 169 -9.00 -22.66 -15.18
CA SER A 169 -9.62 -21.54 -15.90
C SER A 169 -10.25 -20.52 -14.94
N GLN A 170 -10.94 -20.97 -13.89
CA GLN A 170 -11.54 -20.08 -12.89
C GLN A 170 -10.47 -19.33 -12.10
N VAL A 171 -9.36 -19.97 -11.76
CA VAL A 171 -8.21 -19.36 -11.09
C VAL A 171 -7.54 -18.32 -12.03
N GLU A 172 -7.26 -18.68 -13.28
CA GLU A 172 -6.64 -17.75 -14.26
C GLU A 172 -7.52 -16.52 -14.56
N LEU A 173 -8.84 -16.67 -14.45
CA LEU A 173 -9.79 -15.55 -14.61
C LEU A 173 -10.00 -14.75 -13.32
N GLY A 174 -9.41 -15.18 -12.20
CA GLY A 174 -9.61 -14.55 -10.90
C GLY A 174 -11.01 -14.72 -10.31
N LYS A 175 -11.81 -15.64 -10.85
CA LYS A 175 -13.18 -15.88 -10.38
C LYS A 175 -13.23 -16.70 -9.10
N ASN A 176 -12.22 -17.52 -8.85
CA ASN A 176 -12.06 -18.33 -7.65
C ASN A 176 -10.67 -18.13 -7.06
N ALA A 177 -10.59 -18.02 -5.74
CA ALA A 177 -9.34 -18.07 -5.01
C ALA A 177 -8.68 -19.44 -5.14
N ALA A 178 -7.39 -19.46 -5.45
CA ALA A 178 -6.62 -20.67 -5.38
C ALA A 178 -6.20 -20.94 -3.92
N SER A 179 -6.43 -22.15 -3.42
CA SER A 179 -5.87 -22.52 -2.12
C SER A 179 -4.33 -22.47 -2.17
N LEU A 180 -3.68 -22.30 -1.02
CA LEU A 180 -2.23 -22.34 -0.93
C LEU A 180 -1.64 -23.62 -1.55
N TRP A 181 -2.34 -24.75 -1.38
CA TRP A 181 -1.95 -26.02 -1.97
C TRP A 181 -2.07 -26.03 -3.50
N ALA A 182 -3.13 -25.42 -4.05
CA ALA A 182 -3.28 -25.24 -5.50
C ALA A 182 -2.19 -24.34 -6.07
N LEU A 183 -1.88 -23.21 -5.39
CA LEU A 183 -0.79 -22.33 -5.78
C LEU A 183 0.58 -23.05 -5.78
N ALA A 184 0.85 -23.87 -4.77
CA ALA A 184 2.09 -24.65 -4.70
C ALA A 184 2.21 -25.65 -5.86
N ARG A 185 1.13 -26.35 -6.23
CA ARG A 185 1.12 -27.26 -7.38
C ARG A 185 1.29 -26.54 -8.71
N ILE A 186 0.59 -25.42 -8.89
CA ILE A 186 0.69 -24.61 -10.12
C ILE A 186 2.12 -24.05 -10.26
N SER A 187 2.67 -23.43 -9.20
CA SER A 187 4.02 -22.86 -9.26
C SER A 187 5.07 -23.92 -9.55
N ASN A 188 5.04 -25.08 -8.86
CA ASN A 188 5.95 -26.18 -9.11
C ASN A 188 5.88 -26.69 -10.56
N SER A 189 4.66 -26.82 -11.12
CA SER A 189 4.47 -27.28 -12.50
C SER A 189 4.97 -26.29 -13.55
N LEU A 190 5.05 -25.00 -13.18
CA LEU A 190 5.58 -23.91 -14.01
C LEU A 190 7.07 -23.63 -13.72
N GLY A 191 7.72 -24.37 -12.79
CA GLY A 191 9.11 -24.17 -12.41
C GLY A 191 9.35 -22.89 -11.61
N LEU A 192 8.37 -22.42 -10.86
CA LEU A 192 8.40 -21.19 -10.05
C LEU A 192 8.29 -21.49 -8.57
N GLN A 193 8.73 -20.56 -7.73
CA GLN A 193 8.36 -20.55 -6.32
C GLN A 193 7.00 -19.85 -6.14
N VAL A 194 6.25 -20.22 -5.10
CA VAL A 194 4.99 -19.54 -4.75
C VAL A 194 5.23 -18.05 -4.50
N SER A 195 6.36 -17.70 -3.88
CA SER A 195 6.78 -16.30 -3.66
C SER A 195 6.89 -15.49 -4.95
N GLU A 196 7.29 -16.11 -6.06
CA GLU A 196 7.39 -15.43 -7.36
C GLU A 196 6.01 -15.15 -7.97
N LEU A 197 5.03 -16.02 -7.73
CA LEU A 197 3.64 -15.74 -8.12
C LEU A 197 3.01 -14.61 -7.30
N LEU A 198 3.48 -14.41 -6.07
CA LEU A 198 2.96 -13.41 -5.14
C LEU A 198 3.82 -12.14 -5.06
N ALA A 199 4.99 -12.11 -5.68
CA ALA A 199 5.93 -10.98 -5.60
C ALA A 199 5.31 -9.67 -6.09
N GLY A 200 5.33 -8.62 -5.27
CA GLY A 200 4.82 -7.29 -5.63
C GLY A 200 3.30 -7.22 -5.83
N LEU A 201 2.54 -8.17 -5.25
CA LEU A 201 1.08 -8.10 -5.17
C LEU A 201 0.66 -7.37 -3.93
#